data_6321768cf3315bb62f851fa4700f8555
#
_entry.id   6321768cf3315bb62f851fa4700f8555
#
_cell.length_a   1.000
_cell.length_b   1.000
_cell.length_c   1.000
_cell.angle_alpha   90.00
_cell.angle_beta   90.00
_cell.angle_gamma   90.00
#
_symmetry.space_group_name_H-M   'P 1'
#
loop_
_entity.id
_entity.type
_entity.pdbx_description
1 polymer ?
#
loop_
_entity_poly.entity_id
_entity_poly.type
_entity_poly.pdbx_seq_one_letter_code
_entity_poly.pdbx_strand_id
1 'polypeptide(L)'
;PPRIGIEDIGFRVGTIYIEPEMFQDFVYETFQMPEWQRHRPNMRGYSKEITVNYSPEMNQWKVTNSSGMLDVLSTETYGTKRLNAYELTELLLNQKRAVVNDYRELPDGRTERVFNAKETILARECQDKIEQAFHDWVMADKDRIQIIEDRFNALFNNIKPRTYNGDYITIPGMNPNLTLRPHQKNVIARIAATGTCMMAHEVGAGKTAAMGAAGMYLK
;
A
#
# COMPACT_ATOMS: atom_id res chain seq x y z
N PRO A 1 -17.03 -11.60 -3.42
CA PRO A 1 -16.38 -11.26 -4.69
C PRO A 1 -15.35 -12.32 -5.08
N PRO A 2 -14.96 -12.45 -6.35
CA PRO A 2 -13.89 -13.35 -6.74
C PRO A 2 -12.59 -12.92 -6.02
N ARG A 3 -11.73 -13.90 -5.70
CA ARG A 3 -10.45 -13.64 -5.06
C ARG A 3 -9.54 -12.87 -6.02
N ILE A 4 -8.86 -11.86 -5.52
CA ILE A 4 -7.86 -11.07 -6.26
C ILE A 4 -6.51 -11.74 -6.02
N GLY A 5 -5.80 -12.06 -7.10
CA GLY A 5 -4.45 -12.65 -7.06
C GLY A 5 -3.37 -11.59 -6.91
N ILE A 6 -2.14 -12.05 -6.61
CA ILE A 6 -0.99 -11.17 -6.34
C ILE A 6 -0.64 -10.24 -7.51
N GLU A 7 -0.95 -10.65 -8.75
CA GLU A 7 -0.67 -9.86 -9.96
C GLU A 7 -1.47 -8.55 -9.99
N ASP A 8 -2.65 -8.54 -9.35
CA ASP A 8 -3.54 -7.39 -9.27
C ASP A 8 -3.42 -6.64 -7.92
N ILE A 9 -2.58 -7.13 -7.02
CA ILE A 9 -2.34 -6.53 -5.70
C ILE A 9 -1.06 -5.70 -5.73
N GLY A 10 -1.20 -4.39 -5.58
CA GLY A 10 -0.03 -3.51 -5.42
C GLY A 10 0.53 -3.59 -4.01
N PHE A 11 1.75 -4.10 -3.85
CA PHE A 11 2.45 -4.14 -2.55
C PHE A 11 3.86 -3.58 -2.66
N ARG A 12 4.37 -3.03 -1.56
CA ARG A 12 5.72 -2.47 -1.43
C ARG A 12 6.11 -2.41 0.04
N VAL A 13 7.36 -2.07 0.31
CA VAL A 13 7.83 -1.84 1.69
C VAL A 13 6.96 -0.77 2.37
N GLY A 14 6.45 -1.07 3.57
CA GLY A 14 5.58 -0.19 4.33
C GLY A 14 4.10 -0.20 3.92
N THR A 15 3.67 -1.17 3.13
CA THR A 15 2.25 -1.39 2.84
C THR A 15 1.51 -1.79 4.12
N ILE A 16 0.46 -1.07 4.47
CA ILE A 16 -0.23 -1.14 5.78
C ILE A 16 -0.93 -2.47 6.09
N TYR A 17 -1.26 -3.26 5.08
CA TYR A 17 -1.89 -4.58 5.28
C TYR A 17 -0.89 -5.72 5.39
N ILE A 18 0.42 -5.43 5.29
CA ILE A 18 1.50 -6.39 5.53
C ILE A 18 1.94 -6.24 6.99
N GLU A 19 2.04 -7.35 7.70
CA GLU A 19 2.37 -7.36 9.12
C GLU A 19 3.85 -7.04 9.37
N PRO A 20 4.18 -6.43 10.51
CA PRO A 20 5.57 -6.07 10.86
C PRO A 20 6.53 -7.25 10.83
N GLU A 21 6.05 -8.44 11.20
CA GLU A 21 6.82 -9.68 11.23
C GLU A 21 7.34 -10.05 9.83
N MET A 22 6.56 -9.85 8.79
CA MET A 22 6.98 -10.12 7.41
C MET A 22 8.11 -9.17 6.98
N PHE A 23 8.05 -7.89 7.37
CA PHE A 23 9.16 -6.96 7.11
C PHE A 23 10.39 -7.29 7.95
N GLN A 24 10.19 -7.81 9.16
CA GLN A 24 11.26 -8.29 10.02
C GLN A 24 12.01 -9.47 9.37
N ASP A 25 11.28 -10.46 8.88
CA ASP A 25 11.83 -11.63 8.19
C ASP A 25 12.55 -11.23 6.91
N PHE A 26 11.98 -10.32 6.13
CA PHE A 26 12.63 -9.74 4.95
C PHE A 26 13.99 -9.12 5.29
N VAL A 27 14.04 -8.29 6.34
CA VAL A 27 15.29 -7.65 6.79
C VAL A 27 16.32 -8.69 7.21
N TYR A 28 15.89 -9.72 7.95
CA TYR A 28 16.79 -10.77 8.42
C TYR A 28 17.38 -11.61 7.28
N GLU A 29 16.55 -11.99 6.34
CA GLU A 29 16.96 -12.86 5.24
C GLU A 29 17.75 -12.10 4.17
N THR A 30 17.26 -10.94 3.74
CA THR A 30 17.87 -10.16 2.65
C THR A 30 19.20 -9.56 3.05
N PHE A 31 19.32 -9.08 4.27
CA PHE A 31 20.60 -8.54 4.78
C PHE A 31 21.44 -9.62 5.45
N GLN A 32 21.07 -10.91 5.30
CA GLN A 32 21.81 -12.09 5.76
C GLN A 32 22.22 -12.00 7.24
N MET A 33 21.29 -11.52 8.07
CA MET A 33 21.57 -11.34 9.49
C MET A 33 21.81 -12.70 10.16
N PRO A 34 22.94 -12.90 10.83
CA PRO A 34 23.25 -14.16 11.50
C PRO A 34 22.23 -14.49 12.60
N GLU A 35 21.91 -15.77 12.79
CA GLU A 35 20.94 -16.23 13.80
C GLU A 35 21.26 -15.75 15.21
N TRP A 36 22.55 -15.67 15.58
CA TRP A 36 22.98 -15.19 16.90
C TRP A 36 22.67 -13.71 17.14
N GLN A 37 22.37 -12.92 16.08
CA GLN A 37 21.90 -11.53 16.19
C GLN A 37 20.39 -11.42 16.23
N ARG A 38 19.66 -12.45 15.75
CA ARG A 38 18.19 -12.45 15.67
C ARG A 38 17.53 -12.70 17.04
N HIS A 39 18.19 -13.42 17.96
CA HIS A 39 17.59 -13.92 19.18
C HIS A 39 18.47 -13.77 20.43
N ARG A 40 19.15 -12.67 20.61
CA ARG A 40 19.96 -12.46 21.82
C ARG A 40 19.23 -11.66 22.90
N PRO A 41 18.61 -12.29 23.90
CA PRO A 41 18.32 -11.59 25.15
C PRO A 41 19.66 -11.22 25.80
N ASN A 42 19.92 -9.93 25.90
CA ASN A 42 21.11 -9.46 26.59
C ASN A 42 20.93 -9.69 28.09
N MET A 43 21.95 -10.26 28.78
CA MET A 43 21.98 -10.44 30.23
C MET A 43 21.83 -9.14 31.04
N ARG A 44 21.76 -7.97 30.39
CA ARG A 44 21.58 -6.64 31.01
C ARG A 44 20.32 -5.92 30.58
N GLY A 45 19.34 -6.59 29.93
CA GLY A 45 18.07 -5.97 29.56
C GLY A 45 18.09 -5.06 28.32
N TYR A 46 19.22 -4.95 27.62
CA TYR A 46 19.29 -4.22 26.35
C TYR A 46 19.39 -5.23 25.20
N SER A 47 18.34 -5.35 24.40
CA SER A 47 18.36 -6.11 23.16
C SER A 47 19.24 -5.35 22.15
N LYS A 48 20.19 -6.05 21.52
CA LYS A 48 20.92 -5.55 20.33
C LYS A 48 20.28 -6.04 19.04
N GLU A 49 19.13 -6.64 19.16
CA GLU A 49 18.36 -7.16 18.05
C GLU A 49 17.82 -6.01 17.19
N ILE A 50 17.99 -6.12 15.86
CA ILE A 50 17.34 -5.21 14.94
C ILE A 50 15.89 -5.65 14.82
N THR A 51 14.96 -4.78 15.20
CA THR A 51 13.53 -5.07 15.14
C THR A 51 12.79 -4.04 14.32
N VAL A 52 11.82 -4.51 13.53
CA VAL A 52 10.90 -3.69 12.78
C VAL A 52 9.59 -3.60 13.55
N ASN A 53 9.23 -2.40 13.99
CA ASN A 53 8.04 -2.16 14.78
C ASN A 53 7.16 -1.11 14.13
N TYR A 54 5.85 -1.29 14.24
CA TYR A 54 4.86 -0.30 13.85
C TYR A 54 4.16 0.24 15.10
N SER A 55 4.09 1.56 15.24
CA SER A 55 3.31 2.23 16.28
C SER A 55 2.01 2.77 15.69
N PRO A 56 0.85 2.17 15.99
CA PRO A 56 -0.44 2.66 15.51
C PRO A 56 -0.77 4.07 16.01
N GLU A 57 -0.36 4.41 17.23
CA GLU A 57 -0.61 5.71 17.84
C GLU A 57 0.08 6.86 17.10
N MET A 58 1.31 6.61 16.63
CA MET A 58 2.10 7.60 15.89
C MET A 58 1.96 7.44 14.37
N ASN A 59 1.32 6.37 13.91
CA ASN A 59 1.29 5.96 12.50
C ASN A 59 2.69 5.95 11.88
N GLN A 60 3.63 5.32 12.59
CA GLN A 60 5.05 5.36 12.25
C GLN A 60 5.71 4.00 12.42
N TRP A 61 6.51 3.64 11.45
CA TRP A 61 7.41 2.51 11.52
C TRP A 61 8.74 2.91 12.12
N LYS A 62 9.35 2.00 12.87
CA LYS A 62 10.69 2.18 13.43
C LYS A 62 11.50 0.91 13.31
N VAL A 63 12.74 1.06 12.84
CA VAL A 63 13.75 0.00 12.85
C VAL A 63 14.71 0.30 13.99
N THR A 64 14.67 -0.52 15.04
CA THR A 64 15.51 -0.32 16.22
C THR A 64 16.90 -0.90 16.00
N ASN A 65 17.91 -0.34 16.70
CA ASN A 65 19.31 -0.75 16.64
C ASN A 65 19.94 -0.70 15.23
N SER A 66 19.42 0.13 14.35
CA SER A 66 19.85 0.30 12.95
C SER A 66 21.33 0.67 12.77
N SER A 67 21.99 1.17 13.82
CA SER A 67 23.43 1.52 13.82
C SER A 67 24.31 0.44 14.47
N GLY A 68 23.77 -0.75 14.78
CA GLY A 68 24.45 -1.78 15.56
C GLY A 68 25.61 -2.44 14.84
N MET A 69 25.39 -3.55 14.15
CA MET A 69 26.46 -4.24 13.41
C MET A 69 26.25 -4.04 11.92
N LEU A 70 27.03 -3.13 11.35
CA LEU A 70 27.01 -2.82 9.92
C LEU A 70 28.00 -3.76 9.21
N ASP A 71 27.51 -4.45 8.21
CA ASP A 71 28.28 -5.29 7.29
C ASP A 71 28.34 -4.67 5.88
N VAL A 72 29.02 -5.33 4.96
CA VAL A 72 29.13 -4.88 3.56
C VAL A 72 27.77 -4.80 2.87
N LEU A 73 26.84 -5.73 3.18
CA LEU A 73 25.51 -5.70 2.58
C LEU A 73 24.73 -4.47 3.02
N SER A 74 24.79 -4.13 4.31
CA SER A 74 24.06 -3.00 4.88
C SER A 74 24.68 -1.64 4.58
N THR A 75 25.96 -1.56 4.21
CA THR A 75 26.67 -0.30 3.99
C THR A 75 27.07 -0.01 2.55
N GLU A 76 27.17 -1.04 1.69
CA GLU A 76 27.63 -0.88 0.31
C GLU A 76 26.63 -1.41 -0.72
N THR A 77 25.93 -2.51 -0.44
CA THR A 77 24.99 -3.11 -1.40
C THR A 77 23.61 -2.47 -1.32
N TYR A 78 23.03 -2.45 -0.12
CA TYR A 78 21.70 -1.91 0.16
C TYR A 78 21.72 -0.59 0.94
N GLY A 79 22.92 -0.07 1.22
CA GLY A 79 23.13 1.18 1.92
C GLY A 79 24.25 2.01 1.33
N THR A 80 24.49 3.11 1.96
CA THR A 80 25.61 4.02 1.67
C THR A 80 26.39 4.28 2.96
N LYS A 81 27.56 4.91 2.85
CA LYS A 81 28.36 5.32 4.03
C LYS A 81 27.63 6.33 4.93
N ARG A 82 26.61 6.99 4.42
CA ARG A 82 25.85 8.05 5.12
C ARG A 82 24.53 7.57 5.67
N LEU A 83 23.89 6.61 4.97
CA LEU A 83 22.64 5.98 5.37
C LEU A 83 22.76 4.48 5.09
N ASN A 84 22.70 3.68 6.13
CA ASN A 84 22.76 2.22 6.01
C ASN A 84 21.43 1.63 5.56
N ALA A 85 21.42 0.34 5.19
CA ALA A 85 20.24 -0.35 4.69
C ALA A 85 19.05 -0.31 5.68
N TYR A 86 19.29 -0.38 6.98
CA TYR A 86 18.25 -0.34 8.01
C TYR A 86 17.58 1.03 8.11
N GLU A 87 18.37 2.11 8.05
CA GLU A 87 17.86 3.49 8.01
C GLU A 87 17.07 3.75 6.72
N LEU A 88 17.56 3.26 5.58
CA LEU A 88 16.85 3.35 4.31
C LEU A 88 15.56 2.55 4.31
N THR A 89 15.55 1.37 4.95
CA THR A 89 14.34 0.55 5.13
C THR A 89 13.33 1.27 6.03
N GLU A 90 13.76 1.91 7.12
CA GLU A 90 12.87 2.71 7.97
C GLU A 90 12.23 3.86 7.20
N LEU A 91 13.00 4.54 6.34
CA LEU A 91 12.46 5.59 5.48
C LEU A 91 11.42 5.03 4.50
N LEU A 92 11.69 3.88 3.87
CA LEU A 92 10.75 3.22 2.94
C LEU A 92 9.47 2.77 3.65
N LEU A 93 9.58 2.15 4.80
CA LEU A 93 8.43 1.75 5.63
C LEU A 93 7.52 2.96 5.92
N ASN A 94 8.11 4.13 6.15
CA ASN A 94 7.40 5.38 6.37
C ASN A 94 7.07 6.16 5.08
N GLN A 95 7.21 5.53 3.90
CA GLN A 95 6.94 6.14 2.59
C GLN A 95 7.76 7.42 2.33
N LYS A 96 8.98 7.49 2.87
CA LYS A 96 9.88 8.64 2.73
C LYS A 96 11.04 8.34 1.80
N ARG A 97 11.34 9.26 0.90
CA ARG A 97 12.55 9.19 0.09
C ARG A 97 13.74 9.76 0.86
N ALA A 98 14.90 9.11 0.70
CA ALA A 98 16.13 9.53 1.34
C ALA A 98 16.56 10.93 0.88
N VAL A 99 17.04 11.71 1.83
CA VAL A 99 17.65 13.03 1.62
C VAL A 99 18.90 13.11 2.48
N VAL A 100 20.04 13.30 1.85
CA VAL A 100 21.34 13.44 2.53
C VAL A 100 21.77 14.90 2.52
N ASN A 101 22.19 15.40 3.67
CA ASN A 101 22.67 16.77 3.80
C ASN A 101 24.06 16.77 4.45
N ASP A 102 24.88 17.69 4.02
CA ASP A 102 26.12 18.03 4.66
C ASP A 102 25.91 19.18 5.65
N TYR A 103 26.78 19.27 6.63
CA TYR A 103 26.77 20.35 7.60
C TYR A 103 28.02 21.19 7.41
N ARG A 104 27.84 22.48 7.12
CA ARG A 104 28.93 23.45 6.94
C ARG A 104 28.94 24.41 8.11
N GLU A 105 30.08 24.55 8.77
CA GLU A 105 30.27 25.59 9.77
C GLU A 105 30.47 26.94 9.09
N LEU A 106 29.70 27.91 9.51
CA LEU A 106 29.84 29.31 9.08
C LEU A 106 30.82 30.05 9.98
N PRO A 107 31.42 31.18 9.50
CA PRO A 107 32.37 31.96 10.29
C PRO A 107 31.84 32.50 11.62
N ASP A 108 30.53 32.55 11.78
CA ASP A 108 29.84 32.99 13.00
C ASP A 108 29.57 31.84 14.00
N GLY A 109 30.11 30.63 13.74
CA GLY A 109 29.96 29.45 14.58
C GLY A 109 28.60 28.73 14.43
N ARG A 110 27.73 29.15 13.51
CA ARG A 110 26.49 28.44 13.17
C ARG A 110 26.76 27.35 12.15
N THR A 111 25.97 26.28 12.22
CA THR A 111 26.01 25.17 11.27
C THR A 111 24.89 25.34 10.25
N GLU A 112 25.25 25.42 8.99
CA GLU A 112 24.32 25.44 7.87
C GLU A 112 24.14 24.02 7.30
N ARG A 113 22.91 23.66 7.01
CA ARG A 113 22.54 22.40 6.39
C ARG A 113 22.50 22.57 4.87
N VAL A 114 23.42 21.89 4.17
CA VAL A 114 23.57 21.96 2.71
C VAL A 114 23.13 20.64 2.09
N PHE A 115 22.22 20.69 1.13
CA PHE A 115 21.75 19.52 0.42
C PHE A 115 22.88 18.89 -0.42
N ASN A 116 23.11 17.56 -0.21
CA ASN A 116 24.08 16.80 -0.99
C ASN A 116 23.34 15.97 -2.05
N ALA A 117 23.31 16.47 -3.28
CA ALA A 117 22.59 15.83 -4.40
C ALA A 117 23.19 14.46 -4.75
N LYS A 118 24.52 14.32 -4.77
CA LYS A 118 25.19 13.07 -5.13
C LYS A 118 24.89 11.94 -4.14
N GLU A 119 25.06 12.20 -2.85
CA GLU A 119 24.79 11.20 -1.81
C GLU A 119 23.28 10.89 -1.72
N THR A 120 22.42 11.87 -1.99
CA THR A 120 20.96 11.66 -2.05
C THR A 120 20.55 10.74 -3.19
N ILE A 121 21.16 10.89 -4.38
CA ILE A 121 20.88 10.00 -5.52
C ILE A 121 21.32 8.58 -5.19
N LEU A 122 22.54 8.38 -4.68
CA LEU A 122 23.03 7.06 -4.27
C LEU A 122 22.13 6.41 -3.22
N ALA A 123 21.69 7.15 -2.22
CA ALA A 123 20.78 6.63 -1.19
C ALA A 123 19.42 6.22 -1.76
N ARG A 124 18.90 6.97 -2.75
CA ARG A 124 17.64 6.62 -3.44
C ARG A 124 17.80 5.40 -4.34
N GLU A 125 18.92 5.24 -5.02
CA GLU A 125 19.22 4.01 -5.77
C GLU A 125 19.26 2.78 -4.86
N CYS A 126 19.81 2.91 -3.64
CA CYS A 126 19.76 1.85 -2.64
C CYS A 126 18.32 1.58 -2.15
N GLN A 127 17.49 2.62 -1.97
CA GLN A 127 16.08 2.42 -1.68
C GLN A 127 15.35 1.64 -2.78
N ASP A 128 15.60 1.98 -4.04
CA ASP A 128 14.98 1.28 -5.17
C ASP A 128 15.45 -0.19 -5.24
N LYS A 129 16.70 -0.48 -4.90
CA LYS A 129 17.21 -1.86 -4.75
C LYS A 129 16.51 -2.62 -3.61
N ILE A 130 16.27 -1.98 -2.48
CA ILE A 130 15.56 -2.59 -1.34
C ILE A 130 14.10 -2.90 -1.73
N GLU A 131 13.41 -1.98 -2.41
CA GLU A 131 12.05 -2.22 -2.92
C GLU A 131 12.00 -3.41 -3.89
N GLN A 132 12.94 -3.47 -4.83
CA GLN A 132 13.04 -4.58 -5.76
C GLN A 132 13.34 -5.89 -5.04
N ALA A 133 14.29 -5.88 -4.10
CA ALA A 133 14.62 -7.06 -3.30
C ALA A 133 13.41 -7.55 -2.47
N PHE A 134 12.61 -6.64 -1.92
CA PHE A 134 11.38 -7.02 -1.22
C PHE A 134 10.37 -7.67 -2.14
N HIS A 135 10.14 -7.09 -3.32
CA HIS A 135 9.25 -7.69 -4.32
C HIS A 135 9.71 -9.10 -4.70
N ASP A 136 10.99 -9.27 -5.04
CA ASP A 136 11.56 -10.56 -5.45
C ASP A 136 11.51 -11.58 -4.31
N TRP A 137 11.77 -11.14 -3.07
CA TRP A 137 11.70 -11.97 -1.87
C TRP A 137 10.27 -12.48 -1.60
N VAL A 138 9.26 -11.65 -1.79
CA VAL A 138 7.85 -12.07 -1.68
C VAL A 138 7.51 -13.06 -2.78
N MET A 139 7.86 -12.75 -4.03
CA MET A 139 7.52 -13.58 -5.19
C MET A 139 8.26 -14.93 -5.23
N ALA A 140 9.36 -15.08 -4.51
CA ALA A 140 10.11 -16.32 -4.41
C ALA A 140 9.43 -17.40 -3.56
N ASP A 141 8.45 -17.04 -2.72
CA ASP A 141 7.81 -17.96 -1.77
C ASP A 141 6.28 -17.90 -1.87
N LYS A 142 5.67 -19.06 -2.13
CA LYS A 142 4.22 -19.20 -2.28
C LYS A 142 3.46 -18.90 -0.99
N ASP A 143 4.03 -19.21 0.16
CA ASP A 143 3.38 -18.97 1.46
C ASP A 143 3.32 -17.47 1.74
N ARG A 144 4.36 -16.70 1.39
CA ARG A 144 4.37 -15.23 1.48
C ARG A 144 3.33 -14.59 0.56
N ILE A 145 3.25 -15.08 -0.69
CA ILE A 145 2.22 -14.63 -1.64
C ILE A 145 0.83 -14.90 -1.05
N GLN A 146 0.59 -16.11 -0.55
CA GLN A 146 -0.70 -16.51 0.01
C GLN A 146 -1.10 -15.62 1.20
N ILE A 147 -0.18 -15.30 2.10
CA ILE A 147 -0.41 -14.42 3.25
C ILE A 147 -0.85 -13.02 2.80
N ILE A 148 -0.15 -12.44 1.81
CA ILE A 148 -0.48 -11.11 1.27
C ILE A 148 -1.85 -11.13 0.59
N GLU A 149 -2.14 -12.13 -0.24
CA GLU A 149 -3.44 -12.29 -0.91
C GLU A 149 -4.57 -12.42 0.10
N ASP A 150 -4.43 -13.30 1.09
CA ASP A 150 -5.45 -13.52 2.11
C ASP A 150 -5.75 -12.25 2.89
N ARG A 151 -4.70 -11.55 3.30
CA ARG A 151 -4.82 -10.30 4.04
C ARG A 151 -5.49 -9.21 3.21
N PHE A 152 -5.05 -9.04 1.97
CA PHE A 152 -5.63 -8.06 1.05
C PHE A 152 -7.11 -8.35 0.80
N ASN A 153 -7.45 -9.59 0.46
CA ASN A 153 -8.83 -9.98 0.18
C ASN A 153 -9.72 -9.86 1.43
N ALA A 154 -9.21 -10.17 2.61
CA ALA A 154 -9.95 -10.02 3.86
C ALA A 154 -10.27 -8.55 4.18
N LEU A 155 -9.34 -7.63 3.89
CA LEU A 155 -9.50 -6.21 4.24
C LEU A 155 -10.21 -5.41 3.14
N PHE A 156 -9.91 -5.66 1.87
CA PHE A 156 -10.33 -4.78 0.76
C PHE A 156 -11.29 -5.45 -0.22
N ASN A 157 -11.39 -6.78 -0.22
CA ASN A 157 -12.24 -7.53 -1.15
C ASN A 157 -13.34 -8.32 -0.42
N ASN A 158 -13.77 -7.85 0.74
CA ASN A 158 -14.79 -8.49 1.56
C ASN A 158 -16.22 -8.00 1.28
N ILE A 159 -16.39 -6.95 0.46
CA ILE A 159 -17.69 -6.36 0.13
C ILE A 159 -18.06 -6.71 -1.30
N LYS A 160 -19.17 -7.45 -1.46
CA LYS A 160 -19.77 -7.64 -2.78
C LYS A 160 -20.75 -6.51 -3.04
N PRO A 161 -20.50 -5.63 -4.02
CA PRO A 161 -21.46 -4.59 -4.40
C PRO A 161 -22.79 -5.23 -4.76
N ARG A 162 -23.89 -4.67 -4.25
CA ARG A 162 -25.22 -5.13 -4.60
C ARG A 162 -25.50 -4.78 -6.06
N THR A 163 -25.79 -5.77 -6.87
CA THR A 163 -26.24 -5.59 -8.26
C THR A 163 -27.76 -5.56 -8.30
N TYR A 164 -28.29 -4.72 -9.17
CA TYR A 164 -29.74 -4.58 -9.36
C TYR A 164 -30.05 -5.04 -10.78
N ASN A 165 -30.96 -6.03 -10.89
CA ASN A 165 -31.47 -6.46 -12.18
C ASN A 165 -32.86 -5.82 -12.37
N GLY A 166 -32.99 -5.04 -13.46
CA GLY A 166 -34.23 -4.35 -13.80
C GLY A 166 -35.02 -5.01 -14.92
N ASP A 167 -34.76 -6.27 -15.26
CA ASP A 167 -35.43 -6.95 -16.39
C ASP A 167 -36.95 -7.05 -16.18
N TYR A 168 -37.39 -7.14 -14.94
CA TYR A 168 -38.78 -7.18 -14.54
C TYR A 168 -39.50 -5.81 -14.61
N ILE A 169 -38.76 -4.72 -14.80
CA ILE A 169 -39.36 -3.37 -14.81
C ILE A 169 -40.19 -3.15 -16.06
N THR A 170 -41.48 -2.92 -15.81
CA THR A 170 -42.46 -2.44 -16.79
C THR A 170 -43.00 -1.09 -16.33
N ILE A 171 -43.13 -0.14 -17.24
CA ILE A 171 -43.55 1.22 -16.89
C ILE A 171 -44.92 1.49 -17.54
N PRO A 172 -45.97 1.54 -16.74
CA PRO A 172 -47.33 1.85 -17.25
C PRO A 172 -47.36 3.25 -17.89
N GLY A 173 -47.98 3.38 -19.04
CA GLY A 173 -48.16 4.67 -19.72
C GLY A 173 -46.93 5.18 -20.45
N MET A 174 -45.86 4.41 -20.54
CA MET A 174 -44.70 4.75 -21.35
C MET A 174 -45.01 4.62 -22.84
N ASN A 175 -44.43 5.51 -23.65
CA ASN A 175 -44.57 5.46 -25.13
C ASN A 175 -44.07 4.10 -25.64
N PRO A 176 -44.91 3.33 -26.41
CA PRO A 176 -44.53 2.03 -26.94
C PRO A 176 -43.31 2.01 -27.84
N ASN A 177 -43.00 3.15 -28.47
CA ASN A 177 -41.86 3.29 -29.35
C ASN A 177 -40.53 3.55 -28.58
N LEU A 178 -40.60 3.75 -27.27
CA LEU A 178 -39.41 3.98 -26.44
C LEU A 178 -39.05 2.70 -25.67
N THR A 179 -37.90 2.13 -25.99
CA THR A 179 -37.39 0.95 -25.30
C THR A 179 -36.25 1.34 -24.36
N LEU A 180 -36.38 1.03 -23.09
CA LEU A 180 -35.31 1.25 -22.11
C LEU A 180 -34.21 0.19 -22.27
N ARG A 181 -32.96 0.66 -22.26
CA ARG A 181 -31.79 -0.21 -22.27
C ARG A 181 -31.60 -0.92 -20.92
N PRO A 182 -30.93 -2.09 -20.85
CA PRO A 182 -30.73 -2.82 -19.61
C PRO A 182 -30.20 -1.99 -18.45
N HIS A 183 -29.16 -1.17 -18.71
CA HIS A 183 -28.57 -0.29 -17.68
C HIS A 183 -29.57 0.74 -17.13
N GLN A 184 -30.49 1.25 -17.95
CA GLN A 184 -31.55 2.18 -17.52
C GLN A 184 -32.56 1.49 -16.62
N LYS A 185 -32.98 0.26 -16.98
CA LYS A 185 -33.87 -0.57 -16.13
C LYS A 185 -33.19 -0.91 -14.80
N ASN A 186 -31.91 -1.24 -14.79
CA ASN A 186 -31.15 -1.53 -13.57
C ASN A 186 -31.09 -0.32 -12.63
N VAL A 187 -30.96 0.89 -13.16
CA VAL A 187 -31.03 2.12 -12.35
C VAL A 187 -32.40 2.30 -11.74
N ILE A 188 -33.49 2.05 -12.48
CA ILE A 188 -34.87 2.14 -11.95
C ILE A 188 -35.05 1.13 -10.82
N ALA A 189 -34.60 -0.13 -11.00
CA ALA A 189 -34.65 -1.14 -9.97
C ALA A 189 -33.85 -0.72 -8.72
N ARG A 190 -32.71 -0.09 -8.90
CA ARG A 190 -31.90 0.46 -7.80
C ARG A 190 -32.65 1.57 -7.06
N ILE A 191 -33.21 2.55 -7.76
CA ILE A 191 -33.97 3.63 -7.15
C ILE A 191 -35.17 3.10 -6.38
N ALA A 192 -35.90 2.14 -6.95
CA ALA A 192 -37.04 1.50 -6.29
C ALA A 192 -36.64 0.77 -4.98
N ALA A 193 -35.44 0.17 -4.96
CA ALA A 193 -34.93 -0.55 -3.80
C ALA A 193 -34.29 0.32 -2.71
N THR A 194 -33.70 1.47 -3.09
CA THR A 194 -32.88 2.30 -2.18
C THR A 194 -33.44 3.70 -1.94
N GLY A 195 -34.45 4.12 -2.69
CA GLY A 195 -35.05 5.47 -2.62
C GLY A 195 -34.23 6.54 -3.31
N THR A 196 -32.90 6.41 -3.36
CA THR A 196 -31.99 7.38 -3.98
C THR A 196 -30.89 6.69 -4.79
N CYS A 197 -30.43 7.34 -5.87
CA CYS A 197 -29.34 6.79 -6.69
C CYS A 197 -28.56 7.91 -7.37
N MET A 198 -27.23 7.80 -7.37
CA MET A 198 -26.38 8.58 -8.24
C MET A 198 -26.18 7.83 -9.56
N MET A 199 -26.55 8.45 -10.67
CA MET A 199 -26.36 7.92 -12.03
C MET A 199 -25.06 8.43 -12.64
N ALA A 200 -23.96 7.72 -12.43
CA ALA A 200 -22.64 8.04 -12.98
C ALA A 200 -22.42 7.41 -14.38
N HIS A 201 -23.45 7.45 -15.23
CA HIS A 201 -23.34 6.96 -16.61
C HIS A 201 -22.63 7.98 -17.51
N GLU A 202 -22.03 7.51 -18.58
CA GLU A 202 -21.41 8.33 -19.61
C GLU A 202 -22.39 9.30 -20.28
N VAL A 203 -21.86 10.33 -20.92
CA VAL A 203 -22.67 11.27 -21.72
C VAL A 203 -23.32 10.49 -22.88
N GLY A 204 -24.61 10.74 -23.13
CA GLY A 204 -25.36 10.03 -24.18
C GLY A 204 -25.98 8.70 -23.76
N ALA A 205 -25.75 8.21 -22.53
CA ALA A 205 -26.36 6.96 -22.03
C ALA A 205 -27.87 7.03 -21.75
N GLY A 206 -28.50 8.18 -21.98
CA GLY A 206 -29.93 8.38 -21.82
C GLY A 206 -30.35 8.55 -20.34
N LYS A 207 -29.55 9.26 -19.52
CA LYS A 207 -29.86 9.54 -18.11
C LYS A 207 -31.22 10.19 -17.91
N THR A 208 -31.60 11.16 -18.74
CA THR A 208 -32.90 11.85 -18.68
C THR A 208 -34.06 10.90 -18.90
N ALA A 209 -33.94 9.96 -19.84
CA ALA A 209 -34.96 8.93 -20.06
C ALA A 209 -35.10 8.00 -18.86
N ALA A 210 -33.99 7.58 -18.25
CA ALA A 210 -33.99 6.76 -17.04
C ALA A 210 -34.62 7.49 -15.84
N MET A 211 -34.34 8.80 -15.65
CA MET A 211 -34.95 9.63 -14.60
C MET A 211 -36.46 9.77 -14.79
N GLY A 212 -36.91 10.09 -16.02
CA GLY A 212 -38.34 10.20 -16.34
C GLY A 212 -39.07 8.87 -16.11
N ALA A 213 -38.47 7.78 -16.59
CA ALA A 213 -39.01 6.44 -16.41
C ALA A 213 -39.06 5.99 -14.94
N ALA A 214 -38.02 6.36 -14.13
CA ALA A 214 -38.02 6.10 -12.69
C ALA A 214 -39.17 6.86 -11.99
N GLY A 215 -39.38 8.14 -12.34
CA GLY A 215 -40.48 8.92 -11.81
C GLY A 215 -41.87 8.34 -12.16
N MET A 216 -42.04 7.81 -13.38
CA MET A 216 -43.27 7.11 -13.80
C MET A 216 -43.47 5.78 -13.06
N TYR A 217 -42.38 5.05 -12.79
CA TYR A 217 -42.46 3.75 -12.09
C TYR A 217 -42.78 3.90 -10.60
N LEU A 218 -42.35 4.99 -9.97
CA LEU A 218 -42.57 5.25 -8.53
C LEU A 218 -43.91 5.94 -8.21
N LYS A 219 -44.61 6.43 -9.24
CA LYS A 219 -45.90 7.08 -9.11
C LYS A 219 -47.03 6.06 -8.94
#